data_9464a0d49fc4e9d3452cbd281711de90
#
_entry.id   9464a0d49fc4e9d3452cbd281711de90
#
_cell.length_a   1.000
_cell.length_b   1.000
_cell.length_c   1.000
_cell.angle_alpha   90.00
_cell.angle_beta   90.00
_cell.angle_gamma   90.00
#
_symmetry.space_group_name_H-M   'P 1'
#
loop_
_entity.id
_entity.type
_entity.pdbx_description
1 polymer ?
#
loop_
_entity_poly.entity_id
_entity_poly.type
_entity_poly.pdbx_seq_one_letter_code
_entity_poly.pdbx_strand_id
1 'polypeptide(L)'
;VLMMQVENEYGTFGNDKKYIQVLRDMMREGGIDVPLFQSDGPADDIFQNTAVEDLFPTANFGSRGKIAFDCLKKYNHGGPCMCAELWVGWFDAWRSGKHHTTDADQAAKELREVLEGGSVNLYVAEGGTNFGFMNGSNYGEFLTPDVTSYDYDALLTEDGQITEKYKKCQKVIAEFEPQQEVELLP
;
A
#
# COMPACT_ATOMS: atom_id res chain seq x y z
N VAL A 1 16.13 -4.05 7.67
CA VAL A 1 14.65 -3.94 7.79
C VAL A 1 14.35 -2.74 8.68
N LEU A 2 13.48 -1.83 8.22
CA LEU A 2 13.11 -0.62 8.98
C LEU A 2 11.93 -0.88 9.92
N MET A 3 10.94 -1.61 9.46
CA MET A 3 9.72 -1.98 10.19
C MET A 3 9.09 -3.24 9.57
N MET A 4 8.22 -3.92 10.32
CA MET A 4 7.53 -5.12 9.83
C MET A 4 6.03 -5.02 10.03
N GLN A 5 5.28 -5.46 9.03
CA GLN A 5 3.82 -5.47 9.05
C GLN A 5 3.29 -6.69 9.80
N VAL A 6 2.31 -6.45 10.66
CA VAL A 6 1.54 -7.50 11.35
C VAL A 6 0.20 -7.62 10.63
N GLU A 7 0.03 -8.70 9.88
CA GLU A 7 -1.18 -8.94 9.09
C GLU A 7 -1.43 -7.87 7.99
N ASN A 8 -2.44 -8.05 7.15
CA ASN A 8 -2.81 -7.11 6.10
C ASN A 8 -4.32 -6.97 5.97
N GLU A 9 -4.84 -5.75 6.17
CA GLU A 9 -6.24 -5.37 5.95
C GLU A 9 -7.27 -6.25 6.69
N TYR A 10 -6.87 -6.82 7.82
CA TYR A 10 -7.72 -7.74 8.59
C TYR A 10 -9.04 -7.09 9.00
N GLY A 11 -9.05 -5.79 9.30
CA GLY A 11 -10.24 -5.07 9.75
C GLY A 11 -11.40 -5.04 8.76
N THR A 12 -11.13 -5.29 7.48
CA THR A 12 -12.14 -5.46 6.44
C THR A 12 -12.86 -6.81 6.54
N PHE A 13 -12.18 -7.84 7.08
CA PHE A 13 -12.64 -9.24 7.07
C PHE A 13 -12.94 -9.80 8.45
N GLY A 14 -12.37 -9.20 9.51
CA GLY A 14 -12.50 -9.67 10.88
C GLY A 14 -12.43 -8.59 11.92
N ASN A 15 -12.68 -8.94 13.17
CA ASN A 15 -12.69 -8.02 14.31
C ASN A 15 -12.07 -8.63 15.59
N ASP A 16 -11.33 -9.71 15.47
CA ASP A 16 -10.65 -10.35 16.60
C ASP A 16 -9.29 -9.69 16.87
N LYS A 17 -9.28 -8.64 17.68
CA LYS A 17 -8.06 -7.97 18.11
C LYS A 17 -7.05 -8.91 18.79
N LYS A 18 -7.54 -9.97 19.44
CA LYS A 18 -6.66 -10.94 20.09
C LYS A 18 -5.82 -11.71 19.05
N TYR A 19 -6.38 -11.96 17.87
CA TYR A 19 -5.62 -12.54 16.76
C TYR A 19 -4.42 -11.66 16.39
N ILE A 20 -4.64 -10.35 16.20
CA ILE A 20 -3.56 -9.39 15.89
C ILE A 20 -2.52 -9.32 17.02
N GLN A 21 -2.98 -9.33 18.27
CA GLN A 21 -2.09 -9.33 19.44
C GLN A 21 -1.21 -10.59 19.47
N VAL A 22 -1.78 -11.76 19.21
CA VAL A 22 -1.05 -13.03 19.14
C VAL A 22 0.02 -12.99 18.07
N LEU A 23 -0.32 -12.50 16.86
CA LEU A 23 0.67 -12.36 15.78
C LEU A 23 1.80 -11.42 16.15
N ARG A 24 1.49 -10.25 16.74
CA ARG A 24 2.50 -9.30 17.28
C ARG A 24 3.41 -9.99 18.28
N ASP A 25 2.84 -10.69 19.25
CA ASP A 25 3.59 -11.34 20.32
C ASP A 25 4.50 -12.45 19.76
N MET A 26 3.99 -13.27 18.83
CA MET A 26 4.80 -14.28 18.13
C MET A 26 5.98 -13.67 17.37
N MET A 27 5.78 -12.52 16.70
CA MET A 27 6.87 -11.82 16.03
C MET A 27 7.93 -11.33 17.04
N ARG A 28 7.52 -10.78 18.18
CA ARG A 28 8.41 -10.36 19.26
C ARG A 28 9.17 -11.53 19.88
N GLU A 29 8.47 -12.62 20.18
CA GLU A 29 9.08 -13.88 20.67
C GLU A 29 10.06 -14.48 19.65
N GLY A 30 9.77 -14.34 18.36
CA GLY A 30 10.64 -14.74 17.25
C GLY A 30 11.88 -13.85 17.07
N GLY A 31 12.06 -12.81 17.90
CA GLY A 31 13.24 -11.94 17.87
C GLY A 31 13.13 -10.73 16.94
N ILE A 32 11.93 -10.38 16.50
CA ILE A 32 11.71 -9.15 15.72
C ILE A 32 11.71 -7.95 16.66
N ASP A 33 12.73 -7.12 16.60
CA ASP A 33 12.97 -5.95 17.46
C ASP A 33 12.67 -4.60 16.79
N VAL A 34 12.48 -4.59 15.46
CA VAL A 34 12.10 -3.38 14.71
C VAL A 34 10.64 -2.95 15.01
N PRO A 35 10.27 -1.69 14.74
CA PRO A 35 8.88 -1.25 14.86
C PRO A 35 7.93 -2.17 14.09
N LEU A 36 6.83 -2.55 14.74
CA LEU A 36 5.75 -3.29 14.12
C LEU A 36 4.62 -2.34 13.76
N PHE A 37 4.02 -2.56 12.61
CA PHE A 37 2.88 -1.77 12.14
C PHE A 37 1.75 -2.65 11.62
N GLN A 38 0.55 -2.11 11.62
CA GLN A 38 -0.62 -2.68 10.98
C GLN A 38 -1.07 -1.78 9.83
N SER A 39 -1.67 -2.36 8.81
CA SER A 39 -2.07 -1.67 7.61
C SER A 39 -3.50 -2.03 7.25
N ASP A 40 -4.38 -1.04 7.18
CA ASP A 40 -5.81 -1.23 6.99
C ASP A 40 -6.41 -0.15 6.07
N GLY A 41 -7.61 -0.39 5.56
CA GLY A 41 -8.40 0.62 4.87
C GLY A 41 -8.76 1.80 5.79
N PRO A 42 -8.82 3.05 5.28
CA PRO A 42 -9.00 4.25 6.11
C PRO A 42 -10.48 4.49 6.49
N ALA A 43 -11.06 3.58 7.24
CA ALA A 43 -12.43 3.70 7.76
C ALA A 43 -12.50 3.44 9.27
N ASP A 44 -13.39 4.15 9.96
CA ASP A 44 -13.50 4.09 11.42
C ASP A 44 -13.85 2.68 11.92
N ASP A 45 -14.76 1.99 11.27
CA ASP A 45 -15.17 0.63 11.61
C ASP A 45 -14.02 -0.37 11.40
N ILE A 46 -13.21 -0.20 10.37
CA ILE A 46 -12.05 -1.03 10.10
C ILE A 46 -10.99 -0.86 11.21
N PHE A 47 -10.57 0.37 11.49
CA PHE A 47 -9.60 0.63 12.56
C PHE A 47 -10.12 0.23 13.96
N GLN A 48 -11.42 0.38 14.22
CA GLN A 48 -12.01 -0.11 15.47
C GLN A 48 -11.86 -1.63 15.64
N ASN A 49 -11.84 -2.38 14.55
CA ASN A 49 -11.66 -3.82 14.55
C ASN A 49 -10.22 -4.27 14.79
N THR A 50 -9.24 -3.47 14.37
CA THR A 50 -7.82 -3.89 14.30
C THR A 50 -6.88 -3.11 15.18
N ALA A 51 -7.20 -1.85 15.55
CA ALA A 51 -6.29 -1.03 16.34
C ALA A 51 -5.87 -1.72 17.64
N VAL A 52 -4.60 -2.03 17.74
CA VAL A 52 -3.95 -2.71 18.88
C VAL A 52 -2.85 -1.79 19.40
N GLU A 53 -2.78 -1.65 20.73
CA GLU A 53 -1.70 -0.92 21.39
C GLU A 53 -0.34 -1.53 21.02
N ASP A 54 0.68 -0.69 20.90
CA ASP A 54 2.06 -1.04 20.50
C ASP A 54 2.24 -1.42 19.01
N LEU A 55 1.21 -1.29 18.18
CA LEU A 55 1.35 -1.32 16.74
C LEU A 55 1.19 0.09 16.16
N PHE A 56 2.07 0.45 15.23
CA PHE A 56 1.94 1.70 14.48
C PHE A 56 0.86 1.54 13.42
N PRO A 57 -0.27 2.27 13.51
CA PRO A 57 -1.33 2.14 12.51
C PRO A 57 -0.96 2.92 11.25
N THR A 58 -1.19 2.30 10.10
CA THR A 58 -1.03 2.88 8.77
C THR A 58 -2.29 2.68 7.95
N ALA A 59 -2.42 3.38 6.84
CA ALA A 59 -3.61 3.30 5.99
C ALA A 59 -3.26 2.92 4.55
N ASN A 60 -4.13 2.12 3.91
CA ASN A 60 -4.01 1.71 2.50
C ASN A 60 -5.11 2.39 1.68
N PHE A 61 -4.74 3.10 0.63
CA PHE A 61 -5.70 3.78 -0.26
C PHE A 61 -5.04 4.22 -1.57
N GLY A 62 -5.85 4.52 -2.59
CA GLY A 62 -5.36 5.04 -3.88
C GLY A 62 -5.68 6.51 -4.12
N SER A 63 -6.47 7.15 -3.25
CA SER A 63 -6.90 8.54 -3.42
C SER A 63 -7.44 9.14 -2.13
N ARG A 64 -7.67 10.48 -2.13
CA ARG A 64 -8.24 11.20 -1.00
C ARG A 64 -7.39 11.09 0.27
N GLY A 65 -6.06 11.28 0.12
CA GLY A 65 -5.09 11.10 1.19
C GLY A 65 -5.40 11.92 2.45
N LYS A 66 -5.86 13.15 2.29
CA LYS A 66 -6.26 14.00 3.43
C LYS A 66 -7.38 13.37 4.26
N ILE A 67 -8.44 12.85 3.61
CA ILE A 67 -9.56 12.19 4.31
C ILE A 67 -9.07 10.92 5.02
N ALA A 68 -8.23 10.13 4.34
CA ALA A 68 -7.64 8.92 4.89
C ALA A 68 -6.80 9.23 6.15
N PHE A 69 -5.95 10.24 6.09
CA PHE A 69 -5.15 10.66 7.24
C PHE A 69 -5.97 11.31 8.36
N ASP A 70 -7.03 12.03 8.04
CA ASP A 70 -7.93 12.56 9.08
C ASP A 70 -8.67 11.42 9.82
N CYS A 71 -8.95 10.29 9.15
CA CYS A 71 -9.43 9.09 9.80
C CYS A 71 -8.33 8.44 10.66
N LEU A 72 -7.13 8.21 10.08
CA LEU A 72 -6.00 7.57 10.76
C LEU A 72 -5.58 8.29 12.05
N LYS A 73 -5.59 9.62 12.05
CA LYS A 73 -5.26 10.46 13.22
C LYS A 73 -6.07 10.16 14.47
N LYS A 74 -7.25 9.57 14.33
CA LYS A 74 -8.07 9.17 15.48
C LYS A 74 -7.49 7.96 16.22
N TYR A 75 -6.62 7.19 15.56
CA TYR A 75 -6.09 5.90 16.01
C TYR A 75 -4.57 5.89 16.22
N ASN A 76 -3.85 6.88 15.71
CA ASN A 76 -2.38 6.92 15.80
C ASN A 76 -1.84 7.63 17.05
N HIS A 77 -2.71 7.98 18.00
CA HIS A 77 -2.34 8.60 19.29
C HIS A 77 -1.43 9.83 19.16
N GLY A 78 -1.61 10.62 18.10
CA GLY A 78 -0.79 11.81 17.82
C GLY A 78 0.57 11.50 17.16
N GLY A 79 0.79 10.27 16.77
CA GLY A 79 1.95 9.86 15.97
C GLY A 79 1.89 10.36 14.52
N PRO A 80 2.91 10.07 13.71
CA PRO A 80 2.92 10.41 12.31
C PRO A 80 1.85 9.66 11.52
N CYS A 81 1.46 10.18 10.37
CA CYS A 81 0.62 9.45 9.41
C CYS A 81 1.51 8.75 8.37
N MET A 82 1.10 7.55 7.95
CA MET A 82 1.74 6.82 6.87
C MET A 82 0.69 6.12 6.02
N CYS A 83 0.82 6.26 4.71
CA CYS A 83 0.18 5.42 3.73
C CYS A 83 1.11 4.24 3.44
N ALA A 84 0.75 3.03 3.89
CA ALA A 84 1.58 1.85 3.68
C ALA A 84 1.40 1.24 2.30
N GLU A 85 0.25 1.48 1.66
CA GLU A 85 0.01 1.16 0.27
C GLU A 85 -0.70 2.34 -0.41
N LEU A 86 0.05 3.17 -1.12
CA LEU A 86 -0.56 4.10 -2.08
C LEU A 86 -0.73 3.38 -3.41
N TRP A 87 -1.96 3.07 -3.76
CA TRP A 87 -2.28 2.34 -4.98
C TRP A 87 -2.15 3.24 -6.20
N VAL A 88 -1.09 3.02 -6.99
CA VAL A 88 -0.79 3.81 -8.19
C VAL A 88 -1.48 3.28 -9.45
N GLY A 89 -2.11 2.14 -9.37
CA GLY A 89 -2.84 1.46 -10.44
C GLY A 89 -3.78 0.41 -9.85
N TRP A 90 -4.08 -0.65 -10.62
CA TRP A 90 -4.86 -1.81 -10.17
C TRP A 90 -4.57 -3.03 -11.03
N PHE A 91 -4.72 -4.20 -10.46
CA PHE A 91 -4.57 -5.46 -11.18
C PHE A 91 -5.77 -5.73 -12.11
N ASP A 92 -5.56 -6.55 -13.12
CA ASP A 92 -6.60 -6.99 -14.04
C ASP A 92 -7.16 -8.36 -13.66
N ALA A 93 -8.45 -8.52 -13.88
CA ALA A 93 -9.12 -9.80 -13.71
C ALA A 93 -9.70 -10.30 -15.03
N TRP A 94 -9.76 -11.61 -15.19
CA TRP A 94 -10.51 -12.23 -16.26
C TRP A 94 -11.96 -11.71 -16.24
N ARG A 95 -12.51 -11.39 -17.40
CA ARG A 95 -13.84 -10.81 -17.57
C ARG A 95 -13.96 -9.30 -17.28
N SER A 96 -12.92 -8.61 -16.84
CA SER A 96 -12.96 -7.15 -16.72
C SER A 96 -13.18 -6.46 -18.08
N GLY A 97 -12.76 -7.10 -19.15
CA GLY A 97 -12.89 -6.61 -20.52
C GLY A 97 -12.02 -5.40 -20.85
N LYS A 98 -11.17 -4.99 -19.91
CA LYS A 98 -10.27 -3.85 -20.07
C LYS A 98 -9.02 -4.04 -19.22
N HIS A 99 -7.95 -3.38 -19.64
CA HIS A 99 -6.77 -3.12 -18.80
C HIS A 99 -7.04 -1.91 -17.90
N HIS A 100 -6.81 -2.04 -16.60
CA HIS A 100 -6.92 -0.93 -15.67
C HIS A 100 -5.73 0.01 -15.83
N THR A 101 -6.02 1.29 -15.94
CA THR A 101 -5.00 2.34 -15.99
C THR A 101 -5.41 3.52 -15.13
N THR A 102 -4.42 4.14 -14.50
CA THR A 102 -4.58 5.39 -13.75
C THR A 102 -3.79 6.47 -14.47
N ASP A 103 -4.43 7.62 -14.70
CA ASP A 103 -3.76 8.76 -15.31
C ASP A 103 -2.53 9.17 -14.51
N ALA A 104 -1.42 9.44 -15.20
CA ALA A 104 -0.14 9.73 -14.56
C ALA A 104 -0.13 11.06 -13.78
N ASP A 105 -0.91 12.08 -14.21
CA ASP A 105 -1.06 13.32 -13.47
C ASP A 105 -1.91 13.12 -12.23
N GLN A 106 -2.94 12.26 -12.31
CA GLN A 106 -3.74 11.92 -11.15
C GLN A 106 -2.91 11.16 -10.11
N ALA A 107 -2.12 10.16 -10.51
CA ALA A 107 -1.24 9.43 -9.60
C ALA A 107 -0.23 10.36 -8.89
N ALA A 108 0.39 11.27 -9.64
CA ALA A 108 1.30 12.27 -9.09
C ALA A 108 0.61 13.23 -8.11
N LYS A 109 -0.62 13.63 -8.41
CA LYS A 109 -1.43 14.48 -7.53
C LYS A 109 -1.76 13.78 -6.20
N GLU A 110 -2.21 12.53 -6.25
CA GLU A 110 -2.50 11.75 -5.04
C GLU A 110 -1.24 11.53 -4.20
N LEU A 111 -0.10 11.23 -4.84
CA LEU A 111 1.18 11.12 -4.16
C LEU A 111 1.57 12.42 -3.43
N ARG A 112 1.38 13.58 -4.08
CA ARG A 112 1.63 14.90 -3.47
C ARG A 112 0.77 15.10 -2.23
N GLU A 113 -0.53 14.84 -2.32
CA GLU A 113 -1.47 14.99 -1.20
C GLU A 113 -1.05 14.13 0.00
N VAL A 114 -0.55 12.92 -0.25
CA VAL A 114 -0.04 12.03 0.80
C VAL A 114 1.24 12.60 1.42
N LEU A 115 2.21 13.04 0.61
CA LEU A 115 3.48 13.58 1.09
C LEU A 115 3.33 14.90 1.86
N GLU A 116 2.32 15.70 1.55
CA GLU A 116 1.97 16.90 2.34
C GLU A 116 1.44 16.56 3.75
N GLY A 117 0.91 15.37 3.95
CA GLY A 117 0.28 14.94 5.21
C GLY A 117 1.05 13.89 6.00
N GLY A 118 2.01 13.20 5.40
CA GLY A 118 2.70 12.09 6.05
C GLY A 118 3.70 11.37 5.16
N SER A 119 3.98 10.13 5.51
CA SER A 119 4.89 9.24 4.78
C SER A 119 4.13 8.33 3.82
N VAL A 120 4.84 7.79 2.83
CA VAL A 120 4.27 6.92 1.80
C VAL A 120 5.14 5.70 1.54
N ASN A 121 4.49 4.58 1.27
CA ASN A 121 5.03 3.44 0.54
C ASN A 121 4.16 3.21 -0.69
N LEU A 122 4.77 3.17 -1.88
CA LEU A 122 4.04 3.01 -3.14
C LEU A 122 3.72 1.53 -3.38
N TYR A 123 2.48 1.22 -3.68
CA TYR A 123 2.05 -0.10 -4.09
C TYR A 123 1.57 -0.07 -5.56
N VAL A 124 2.43 -0.46 -6.49
CA VAL A 124 3.79 -1.02 -6.42
C VAL A 124 4.72 -0.28 -7.37
N ALA A 125 6.04 -0.39 -7.16
CA ALA A 125 7.00 0.18 -8.11
C ALA A 125 7.00 -0.60 -9.43
N GLU A 126 6.92 -1.92 -9.34
CA GLU A 126 6.81 -2.87 -10.46
C GLU A 126 5.95 -4.05 -9.97
N GLY A 127 4.96 -4.45 -10.77
CA GLY A 127 3.99 -5.47 -10.36
C GLY A 127 4.43 -6.91 -10.66
N GLY A 128 5.12 -7.11 -11.77
CA GLY A 128 5.63 -8.41 -12.18
C GLY A 128 4.60 -9.37 -12.76
N THR A 129 4.98 -10.62 -12.81
CA THR A 129 4.20 -11.72 -13.37
C THR A 129 3.99 -12.80 -12.34
N ASN A 130 2.74 -13.23 -12.14
CA ASN A 130 2.44 -14.37 -11.27
C ASN A 130 3.04 -15.66 -11.84
N PHE A 131 3.57 -16.52 -10.95
CA PHE A 131 4.15 -17.80 -11.38
C PHE A 131 3.06 -18.80 -11.75
N GLY A 132 3.12 -19.36 -12.96
CA GLY A 132 2.22 -20.41 -13.40
C GLY A 132 0.74 -20.06 -13.22
N PHE A 133 0.06 -20.77 -12.36
CA PHE A 133 -1.36 -20.58 -12.01
C PHE A 133 -1.54 -20.09 -10.56
N MET A 134 -0.57 -19.35 -10.02
CA MET A 134 -0.59 -18.88 -8.62
C MET A 134 -1.18 -17.47 -8.47
N ASN A 135 -1.77 -16.91 -9.52
CA ASN A 135 -2.53 -15.67 -9.46
C ASN A 135 -3.76 -15.82 -8.56
N GLY A 136 -4.12 -14.74 -7.89
CA GLY A 136 -5.23 -14.67 -6.95
C GLY A 136 -6.60 -14.57 -7.60
N SER A 137 -7.58 -14.33 -6.77
CA SER A 137 -8.95 -14.05 -7.19
C SER A 137 -9.67 -13.23 -6.14
N ASN A 138 -10.42 -12.23 -6.55
CA ASN A 138 -11.40 -11.58 -5.70
C ASN A 138 -12.74 -12.33 -5.74
N TYR A 139 -13.48 -12.23 -4.65
CA TYR A 139 -14.82 -12.79 -4.53
C TYR A 139 -15.78 -11.67 -4.06
N GLY A 140 -16.79 -11.42 -4.89
CA GLY A 140 -17.90 -10.57 -4.55
C GLY A 140 -19.21 -11.32 -4.78
N GLU A 141 -20.01 -10.91 -5.77
CA GLU A 141 -21.16 -11.68 -6.22
C GLU A 141 -20.75 -13.00 -6.87
N PHE A 142 -19.59 -13.00 -7.53
CA PHE A 142 -18.97 -14.19 -8.13
C PHE A 142 -17.44 -14.08 -8.08
N LEU A 143 -16.78 -15.22 -8.34
CA LEU A 143 -15.32 -15.31 -8.40
C LEU A 143 -14.79 -14.54 -9.63
N THR A 144 -13.82 -13.65 -9.40
CA THR A 144 -13.12 -12.87 -10.41
C THR A 144 -11.62 -13.17 -10.38
N PRO A 145 -11.16 -14.23 -11.08
CA PRO A 145 -9.74 -14.58 -11.10
C PRO A 145 -8.89 -13.49 -11.76
N ASP A 146 -7.75 -13.21 -11.18
CA ASP A 146 -6.77 -12.29 -11.74
C ASP A 146 -6.09 -12.90 -12.97
N VAL A 147 -5.59 -12.06 -13.86
CA VAL A 147 -4.76 -12.52 -14.97
C VAL A 147 -3.34 -12.82 -14.48
N THR A 148 -2.57 -13.55 -15.29
CA THR A 148 -1.18 -13.93 -14.93
C THR A 148 -0.27 -12.73 -14.78
N SER A 149 -0.39 -11.73 -15.66
CA SER A 149 0.32 -10.46 -15.53
C SER A 149 -0.19 -9.68 -14.33
N TYR A 150 0.70 -9.25 -13.47
CA TYR A 150 0.42 -8.30 -12.40
C TYR A 150 1.02 -6.93 -12.74
N ASP A 151 0.88 -6.51 -13.99
CA ASP A 151 1.37 -5.21 -14.49
C ASP A 151 0.96 -4.07 -13.56
N TYR A 152 -0.28 -4.09 -13.08
CA TYR A 152 -0.84 -3.13 -12.12
C TYR A 152 -0.91 -1.71 -12.65
N ASP A 153 -0.54 -1.46 -13.90
CA ASP A 153 -0.27 -0.10 -14.40
C ASP A 153 0.70 0.64 -13.45
N ALA A 154 1.74 -0.08 -13.02
CA ALA A 154 2.70 0.35 -12.01
C ALA A 154 3.62 1.49 -12.53
N LEU A 155 4.60 1.88 -11.70
CA LEU A 155 5.58 2.91 -12.08
C LEU A 155 6.57 2.40 -13.13
N LEU A 156 6.89 1.11 -13.07
CA LEU A 156 7.65 0.40 -14.08
C LEU A 156 6.74 -0.61 -14.77
N THR A 157 6.97 -0.82 -16.07
CA THR A 157 6.29 -1.90 -16.80
C THR A 157 6.77 -3.26 -16.34
N GLU A 158 6.04 -4.34 -16.67
CA GLU A 158 6.38 -5.71 -16.32
C GLU A 158 7.77 -6.16 -16.83
N ASP A 159 8.28 -5.54 -17.90
CA ASP A 159 9.63 -5.73 -18.43
C ASP A 159 10.66 -4.68 -17.95
N GLY A 160 10.29 -3.88 -16.95
CA GLY A 160 11.19 -2.95 -16.26
C GLY A 160 11.38 -1.58 -16.94
N GLN A 161 10.53 -1.19 -17.89
CA GLN A 161 10.63 0.11 -18.54
C GLN A 161 10.06 1.23 -17.65
N ILE A 162 10.68 2.40 -17.69
CA ILE A 162 10.24 3.59 -16.96
C ILE A 162 9.01 4.19 -17.65
N THR A 163 7.90 4.32 -16.92
CA THR A 163 6.65 4.92 -17.41
C THR A 163 6.61 6.45 -17.24
N GLU A 164 5.64 7.11 -17.87
CA GLU A 164 5.35 8.52 -17.59
C GLU A 164 4.87 8.74 -16.15
N LYS A 165 4.17 7.78 -15.58
CA LYS A 165 3.74 7.80 -14.17
C LYS A 165 4.94 7.84 -13.23
N TYR A 166 5.96 7.01 -13.47
CA TYR A 166 7.23 7.04 -12.74
C TYR A 166 7.86 8.44 -12.77
N LYS A 167 8.02 9.02 -13.96
CA LYS A 167 8.67 10.33 -14.14
C LYS A 167 7.93 11.44 -13.41
N LYS A 168 6.60 11.41 -13.40
CA LYS A 168 5.77 12.40 -12.70
C LYS A 168 5.84 12.22 -11.18
N CYS A 169 5.76 10.99 -10.69
CA CYS A 169 5.95 10.67 -9.28
C CYS A 169 7.35 11.04 -8.78
N GLN A 170 8.39 10.76 -9.56
CA GLN A 170 9.77 11.16 -9.25
C GLN A 170 9.90 12.68 -9.06
N LYS A 171 9.26 13.47 -9.94
CA LYS A 171 9.26 14.94 -9.81
C LYS A 171 8.58 15.40 -8.52
N VAL A 172 7.47 14.77 -8.15
CA VAL A 172 6.78 15.08 -6.90
C VAL A 172 7.67 14.76 -5.70
N ILE A 173 8.27 13.56 -5.66
CA ILE A 173 9.17 13.16 -4.56
C ILE A 173 10.34 14.14 -4.42
N ALA A 174 10.92 14.59 -5.54
CA ALA A 174 12.05 15.53 -5.54
C ALA A 174 11.73 16.92 -4.94
N GLU A 175 10.46 17.28 -4.82
CA GLU A 175 10.04 18.53 -4.16
C GLU A 175 10.05 18.41 -2.63
N PHE A 176 9.90 17.21 -2.09
CA PHE A 176 9.90 16.92 -0.65
C PHE A 176 11.27 16.45 -0.16
N GLU A 177 11.94 15.61 -0.96
CA GLU A 177 13.25 15.04 -0.63
C GLU A 177 14.24 15.30 -1.78
N PRO A 178 15.36 15.99 -1.55
CA PRO A 178 16.39 16.20 -2.56
C PRO A 178 16.90 14.85 -3.11
N GLN A 179 16.84 14.71 -4.42
CA GLN A 179 17.35 13.51 -5.08
C GLN A 179 18.87 13.43 -4.92
N GLN A 180 19.36 12.29 -4.42
CA GLN A 180 20.79 11.99 -4.47
C GLN A 180 21.16 11.50 -5.88
N GLU A 181 22.29 11.95 -6.40
CA GLU A 181 22.84 11.34 -7.60
C GLU A 181 23.23 9.88 -7.27
N VAL A 182 22.55 8.95 -7.94
CA VAL A 182 22.87 7.53 -7.83
C VAL A 182 23.75 7.17 -9.01
N GLU A 183 24.97 6.72 -8.74
CA GLU A 183 25.83 6.14 -9.75
C GLU A 183 25.20 4.82 -10.19
N LEU A 184 24.76 4.77 -11.45
CA LEU A 184 24.23 3.53 -12.01
C LEU A 184 25.38 2.54 -12.15
N LEU A 185 25.26 1.39 -11.53
CA LEU A 185 26.20 0.30 -11.74
C LEU A 185 26.16 -0.15 -13.21
N PRO A 186 27.30 -0.45 -13.81
CA PRO A 186 27.40 -0.87 -15.21
C PRO A 186 26.71 -2.21 -15.48
#